data_c9ad6bb9667ba792d60670993fabfa35
#
_entry.id   c9ad6bb9667ba792d60670993fabfa35
#
_cell.length_a   1.000
_cell.length_b   1.000
_cell.length_c   1.000
_cell.angle_alpha   90.00
_cell.angle_beta   90.00
_cell.angle_gamma   90.00
#
_symmetry.space_group_name_H-M   'P 1'
#
loop_
_entity.id
_entity.type
_entity.pdbx_description
1 polymer ?
#
loop_
_entity_poly.entity_id
_entity_poly.type
_entity_poly.pdbx_seq_one_letter_code
_entity_poly.pdbx_strand_id
1 'polypeptide(L)'
;MLSRKATDPRCPSTDIVTRFRHSGIQAEELKKQLDAGENLFLLDLLDENEYEISNIGGHLIPLPELLERVDELDASQEIIALCKMGTRSAKAVQLLNKAGFTHARSLTGGIHAWSDRVDPRIRKY
;
A
#
# COMPACT_ATOMS: atom_id res chain seq x y z
N MET A 1 1.22 -7.95 -24.92
CA MET A 1 1.60 -7.66 -25.19
C MET A 1 1.82 -7.47 -24.95
N LEU A 2 1.42 -7.68 -24.38
CA LEU A 2 1.73 -7.30 -24.27
C LEU A 2 1.50 -7.35 -23.83
N SER A 3 1.30 -7.45 -23.44
CA SER A 3 1.35 -7.20 -23.22
C SER A 3 0.89 -6.97 -22.97
N ARG A 4 0.56 -6.90 -22.77
CA ARG A 4 0.54 -6.32 -22.89
C ARG A 4 0.65 -6.06 -22.66
N LYS A 5 0.39 -5.99 -22.52
CA LYS A 5 0.74 -5.45 -22.70
C LYS A 5 1.02 -4.98 -22.73
N ALA A 6 0.90 -4.97 -22.76
CA ALA A 6 1.33 -4.41 -23.02
C ALA A 6 1.08 -3.91 -23.18
N THR A 7 0.69 -3.76 -23.29
CA THR A 7 0.55 -3.21 -23.54
C THR A 7 -0.28 -2.89 -23.61
N ASP A 8 -0.21 -3.08 -23.51
CA ASP A 8 -0.84 -2.66 -23.75
C ASP A 8 -1.39 -2.01 -23.97
N PRO A 9 -1.48 -2.08 -24.33
CA PRO A 9 -1.56 -1.16 -24.64
C PRO A 9 -1.94 -0.39 -23.98
N ARG A 10 -1.96 -0.42 -23.73
CA ARG A 10 -1.90 0.09 -22.79
C ARG A 10 -0.69 0.40 -22.31
N CYS A 11 0.07 0.35 -22.84
CA CYS A 11 1.05 0.57 -22.69
C CYS A 11 2.11 0.83 -22.51
N PRO A 12 3.26 1.36 -23.21
CA PRO A 12 4.40 0.94 -22.45
C PRO A 12 5.36 2.02 -22.08
N SER A 13 5.77 2.88 -22.96
CA SER A 13 6.66 3.98 -22.53
C SER A 13 5.96 4.89 -21.54
N THR A 14 4.67 5.02 -21.68
CA THR A 14 3.88 5.76 -20.72
C THR A 14 3.76 4.99 -19.41
N ASP A 15 4.11 3.72 -19.41
CA ASP A 15 4.00 2.88 -18.23
C ASP A 15 4.89 3.35 -17.10
N ILE A 16 6.05 3.91 -17.41
CA ILE A 16 6.94 4.39 -16.36
C ILE A 16 6.28 5.52 -15.59
N VAL A 17 5.72 6.49 -16.28
CA VAL A 17 5.02 7.60 -15.65
C VAL A 17 3.77 7.11 -14.93
N THR A 18 3.03 6.22 -15.57
CA THR A 18 1.83 5.64 -14.99
C THR A 18 2.15 4.87 -13.71
N ARG A 19 3.20 4.05 -13.75
CA ARG A 19 3.62 3.29 -12.59
C ARG A 19 4.00 4.21 -11.45
N PHE A 20 4.67 5.31 -11.75
CA PHE A 20 5.06 6.29 -10.75
C PHE A 20 3.83 6.89 -10.07
N ARG A 21 2.79 7.19 -10.87
CA ARG A 21 1.55 7.71 -10.33
C ARG A 21 0.80 6.70 -9.50
N HIS A 22 0.97 5.41 -9.84
CA HIS A 22 0.24 4.34 -9.17
C HIS A 22 0.97 3.81 -7.94
N SER A 23 2.05 4.44 -7.53
CA SER A 23 2.73 4.06 -6.30
C SER A 23 1.94 4.45 -5.06
N GLY A 24 0.91 5.28 -5.22
CA GLY A 24 0.02 5.67 -4.14
C GLY A 24 -1.43 5.34 -4.44
N ILE A 25 -2.25 5.25 -3.41
CA ILE A 25 -3.69 5.06 -3.54
C ILE A 25 -4.38 5.98 -2.53
N GLN A 26 -5.45 6.64 -2.96
CA GLN A 26 -6.22 7.51 -2.09
C GLN A 26 -7.12 6.68 -1.18
N ALA A 27 -7.45 7.24 -0.01
CA ALA A 27 -8.27 6.53 0.97
C ALA A 27 -9.62 6.12 0.40
N GLU A 28 -10.26 7.00 -0.35
CA GLU A 28 -11.57 6.73 -0.95
C GLU A 28 -11.48 5.59 -1.98
N GLU A 29 -10.41 5.56 -2.75
CA GLU A 29 -10.21 4.50 -3.73
C GLU A 29 -9.96 3.16 -3.05
N LEU A 30 -9.16 3.15 -1.99
CA LEU A 30 -8.93 1.93 -1.22
C LEU A 30 -10.24 1.41 -0.64
N LYS A 31 -11.07 2.30 -0.11
CA LYS A 31 -12.38 1.94 0.43
C LYS A 31 -13.23 1.26 -0.63
N LYS A 32 -13.26 1.83 -1.84
CA LYS A 32 -14.03 1.25 -2.93
C LYS A 32 -13.56 -0.16 -3.28
N GLN A 33 -12.25 -0.35 -3.34
CA GLN A 33 -11.71 -1.66 -3.70
C GLN A 33 -11.98 -2.70 -2.60
N LEU A 34 -11.87 -2.30 -1.34
CA LEU A 34 -12.19 -3.20 -0.23
C LEU A 34 -13.68 -3.57 -0.23
N ASP A 35 -14.56 -2.59 -0.46
CA ASP A 35 -15.99 -2.84 -0.51
C ASP A 35 -16.37 -3.73 -1.69
N ALA A 36 -15.62 -3.64 -2.79
CA ALA A 36 -15.85 -4.49 -3.96
C ALA A 36 -15.34 -5.93 -3.76
N GLY A 37 -14.72 -6.22 -2.62
CA GLY A 37 -14.21 -7.55 -2.33
C GLY A 37 -12.93 -7.90 -3.03
N GLU A 38 -12.17 -6.90 -3.48
CA GLU A 38 -10.89 -7.15 -4.13
C GLU A 38 -9.88 -7.74 -3.16
N ASN A 39 -9.04 -8.63 -3.67
CA ASN A 39 -8.06 -9.32 -2.84
C ASN A 39 -6.83 -8.45 -2.63
N LEU A 40 -6.88 -7.62 -1.61
CA LEU A 40 -5.79 -6.72 -1.25
C LEU A 40 -5.16 -7.16 0.05
N PHE A 41 -3.84 -7.06 0.13
CA PHE A 41 -3.12 -7.35 1.37
C PHE A 41 -2.74 -6.02 2.03
N LEU A 42 -3.28 -5.75 3.19
CA LEU A 42 -2.99 -4.53 3.93
C LEU A 42 -1.75 -4.76 4.79
N LEU A 43 -0.67 -4.05 4.48
CA LEU A 43 0.60 -4.18 5.20
C LEU A 43 0.83 -2.92 6.03
N ASP A 44 0.84 -3.07 7.34
CA ASP A 44 0.96 -1.94 8.26
C ASP A 44 2.40 -1.80 8.71
N LEU A 45 3.00 -0.63 8.49
CA LEU A 45 4.41 -0.36 8.78
C LEU A 45 4.60 0.42 10.08
N LEU A 46 3.57 0.53 10.90
CA LEU A 46 3.64 1.19 12.21
C LEU A 46 4.48 0.37 13.17
N ASP A 47 4.90 0.97 14.30
CA ASP A 47 5.42 0.15 15.37
C ASP A 47 4.26 -0.44 16.18
N GLU A 48 4.59 -1.34 17.11
CA GLU A 48 3.56 -2.06 17.85
C GLU A 48 2.68 -1.13 18.68
N ASN A 49 3.29 -0.10 19.29
CA ASN A 49 2.52 0.84 20.11
C ASN A 49 1.52 1.62 19.27
N GLU A 50 1.97 2.10 18.12
CA GLU A 50 1.10 2.85 17.22
C GLU A 50 -0.04 1.97 16.72
N TYR A 51 0.26 0.72 16.38
CA TYR A 51 -0.72 -0.20 15.86
C TYR A 51 -1.83 -0.46 16.89
N GLU A 52 -1.46 -0.55 18.16
CA GLU A 52 -2.46 -0.73 19.22
C GLU A 52 -3.36 0.49 19.36
N ILE A 53 -2.82 1.68 19.09
CA ILE A 53 -3.61 2.90 19.19
C ILE A 53 -4.58 3.02 18.04
N SER A 54 -4.13 2.73 16.80
CA SER A 54 -4.93 2.98 15.62
C SER A 54 -4.48 2.09 14.48
N ASN A 55 -5.42 1.29 13.94
CA ASN A 55 -5.16 0.47 12.76
C ASN A 55 -6.47 0.18 12.06
N ILE A 56 -6.37 -0.31 10.82
CA ILE A 56 -7.56 -0.72 10.06
C ILE A 56 -7.51 -2.22 9.75
N GLY A 57 -6.79 -2.97 10.57
CA GLY A 57 -6.78 -4.42 10.48
C GLY A 57 -5.70 -5.02 9.60
N GLY A 58 -4.65 -4.25 9.28
CA GLY A 58 -3.59 -4.76 8.44
C GLY A 58 -2.64 -5.71 9.16
N HIS A 59 -1.81 -6.38 8.37
CA HIS A 59 -0.75 -7.25 8.88
C HIS A 59 0.43 -6.38 9.28
N LEU A 60 0.82 -6.42 10.55
CA LEU A 60 1.85 -5.54 11.08
C LEU A 60 3.26 -6.08 10.83
N ILE A 61 4.06 -5.30 10.11
CA ILE A 61 5.50 -5.49 10.03
C ILE A 61 6.12 -4.11 10.18
N PRO A 62 6.67 -3.77 11.35
CA PRO A 62 7.31 -2.46 11.51
C PRO A 62 8.36 -2.21 10.44
N LEU A 63 8.45 -0.99 9.95
CA LEU A 63 9.32 -0.67 8.82
C LEU A 63 10.76 -1.17 8.98
N PRO A 64 11.41 -1.02 10.16
CA PRO A 64 12.78 -1.50 10.29
C PRO A 64 12.93 -3.01 10.11
N GLU A 65 11.86 -3.79 10.24
CA GLU A 65 11.89 -5.25 10.11
C GLU A 65 11.49 -5.72 8.72
N LEU A 66 11.10 -4.80 7.83
CA LEU A 66 10.45 -5.18 6.57
C LEU A 66 11.30 -6.13 5.72
N LEU A 67 12.56 -5.77 5.49
CA LEU A 67 13.40 -6.57 4.59
C LEU A 67 13.73 -7.93 5.17
N GLU A 68 13.73 -8.06 6.49
CA GLU A 68 13.96 -9.35 7.14
C GLU A 68 12.73 -10.25 7.10
N ARG A 69 11.56 -9.67 6.83
CA ARG A 69 10.30 -10.39 6.91
C ARG A 69 9.52 -10.40 5.60
N VAL A 70 10.19 -10.11 4.47
CA VAL A 70 9.50 -10.09 3.18
C VAL A 70 8.95 -11.46 2.77
N ASP A 71 9.48 -12.53 3.33
CA ASP A 71 8.98 -13.87 3.04
C ASP A 71 7.61 -14.14 3.67
N GLU A 72 7.12 -13.24 4.53
CA GLU A 72 5.72 -13.30 5.00
C GLU A 72 4.75 -12.78 3.93
N LEU A 73 5.26 -12.21 2.84
CA LEU A 73 4.46 -11.54 1.82
C LEU A 73 4.46 -12.34 0.54
N ASP A 74 3.41 -12.17 -0.25
CA ASP A 74 3.24 -12.82 -1.55
C ASP A 74 3.43 -11.78 -2.64
N ALA A 75 4.47 -11.93 -3.46
CA ALA A 75 4.81 -10.96 -4.49
C ALA A 75 3.76 -10.88 -5.60
N SER A 76 2.91 -11.89 -5.75
CA SER A 76 1.84 -11.87 -6.74
C SER A 76 0.61 -11.12 -6.26
N GLN A 77 0.54 -10.80 -4.98
CA GLN A 77 -0.62 -10.16 -4.38
C GLN A 77 -0.47 -8.63 -4.43
N GLU A 78 -1.60 -7.93 -4.53
CA GLU A 78 -1.58 -6.48 -4.40
C GLU A 78 -1.41 -6.10 -2.95
N ILE A 79 -0.38 -5.33 -2.65
CA ILE A 79 -0.04 -4.94 -1.29
C ILE A 79 -0.30 -3.45 -1.13
N ILE A 80 -1.07 -3.10 -0.12
CA ILE A 80 -1.31 -1.70 0.23
C ILE A 80 -0.56 -1.41 1.52
N ALA A 81 0.48 -0.58 1.42
CA ALA A 81 1.31 -0.23 2.56
C ALA A 81 0.67 0.91 3.34
N LEU A 82 0.60 0.78 4.64
CA LEU A 82 -0.08 1.71 5.54
C LEU A 82 0.89 2.22 6.59
N CYS A 83 0.76 3.50 6.93
CA CYS A 83 1.42 4.05 8.11
C CYS A 83 0.61 5.24 8.60
N LYS A 84 1.19 6.04 9.50
CA LYS A 84 0.44 7.15 10.11
C LYS A 84 0.00 8.18 9.07
N MET A 85 0.95 8.73 8.30
CA MET A 85 0.68 9.81 7.36
C MET A 85 1.22 9.56 5.95
N GLY A 86 1.74 8.38 5.67
CA GLY A 86 2.17 8.00 4.33
C GLY A 86 3.67 8.01 4.08
N THR A 87 4.47 8.54 4.99
CA THR A 87 5.92 8.65 4.76
C THR A 87 6.62 7.30 4.82
N ARG A 88 6.36 6.55 5.89
CA ARG A 88 6.97 5.22 6.05
C ARG A 88 6.47 4.25 5.00
N SER A 89 5.19 4.32 4.67
CA SER A 89 4.63 3.42 3.68
C SER A 89 5.17 3.71 2.28
N ALA A 90 5.42 4.98 1.95
CA ALA A 90 6.07 5.30 0.68
C ALA A 90 7.48 4.71 0.62
N LYS A 91 8.23 4.79 1.71
CA LYS A 91 9.55 4.17 1.80
C LYS A 91 9.45 2.65 1.64
N ALA A 92 8.46 2.05 2.30
CA ALA A 92 8.25 0.61 2.21
C ALA A 92 7.98 0.17 0.78
N VAL A 93 7.19 0.93 0.03
CA VAL A 93 6.91 0.59 -1.37
C VAL A 93 8.20 0.60 -2.19
N GLN A 94 9.09 1.58 -1.96
CA GLN A 94 10.37 1.61 -2.65
C GLN A 94 11.20 0.37 -2.34
N LEU A 95 11.26 -0.02 -1.07
CA LEU A 95 12.02 -1.20 -0.66
C LEU A 95 11.41 -2.48 -1.26
N LEU A 96 10.10 -2.58 -1.24
CA LEU A 96 9.40 -3.74 -1.78
C LEU A 96 9.62 -3.86 -3.29
N ASN A 97 9.56 -2.73 -4.01
CA ASN A 97 9.79 -2.76 -5.46
C ASN A 97 11.18 -3.28 -5.78
N LYS A 98 12.18 -2.86 -5.01
CA LYS A 98 13.56 -3.35 -5.21
C LYS A 98 13.68 -4.83 -4.90
N ALA A 99 12.84 -5.35 -4.03
CA ALA A 99 12.85 -6.76 -3.65
C ALA A 99 11.97 -7.62 -4.56
N GLY A 100 11.40 -7.05 -5.62
CA GLY A 100 10.61 -7.81 -6.58
C GLY A 100 9.10 -7.74 -6.38
N PHE A 101 8.65 -6.96 -5.40
CA PHE A 101 7.21 -6.80 -5.12
C PHE A 101 6.70 -5.60 -5.90
N THR A 102 6.27 -5.84 -7.14
CA THR A 102 5.91 -4.76 -8.07
C THR A 102 4.46 -4.30 -7.95
N HIS A 103 3.65 -4.98 -7.14
CA HIS A 103 2.23 -4.64 -6.96
C HIS A 103 1.98 -3.99 -5.61
N ALA A 104 2.92 -3.15 -5.15
CA ALA A 104 2.80 -2.48 -3.86
C ALA A 104 2.46 -1.00 -4.08
N ARG A 105 1.49 -0.50 -3.31
CA ARG A 105 1.10 0.90 -3.32
C ARG A 105 0.99 1.41 -1.89
N SER A 106 1.24 2.70 -1.71
CA SER A 106 1.17 3.35 -0.40
C SER A 106 -0.17 4.07 -0.26
N LEU A 107 -0.82 3.92 0.90
CA LEU A 107 -2.02 4.71 1.20
C LEU A 107 -1.61 6.16 1.42
N THR A 108 -1.97 7.02 0.47
CA THR A 108 -1.62 8.43 0.52
C THR A 108 -2.27 9.10 1.73
N GLY A 109 -1.46 9.78 2.52
CA GLY A 109 -1.94 10.41 3.75
C GLY A 109 -2.10 9.46 4.92
N GLY A 110 -1.94 8.16 4.70
CA GLY A 110 -1.91 7.16 5.74
C GLY A 110 -3.22 6.98 6.49
N ILE A 111 -3.12 6.44 7.68
CA ILE A 111 -4.29 6.18 8.52
C ILE A 111 -5.00 7.49 8.88
N HIS A 112 -4.27 8.60 8.99
CA HIS A 112 -4.89 9.90 9.23
C HIS A 112 -5.86 10.27 8.11
N ALA A 113 -5.47 10.07 6.84
CA ALA A 113 -6.38 10.33 5.72
C ALA A 113 -7.57 9.38 5.75
N TRP A 114 -7.34 8.13 6.12
CA TRP A 114 -8.43 7.17 6.27
C TRP A 114 -9.43 7.63 7.32
N SER A 115 -8.93 8.10 8.47
CA SER A 115 -9.79 8.62 9.52
C SER A 115 -10.58 9.84 9.05
N ASP A 116 -9.92 10.76 8.34
CA ASP A 116 -10.58 11.99 7.91
C ASP A 116 -11.62 11.77 6.83
N ARG A 117 -11.36 10.83 5.91
CA ARG A 117 -12.15 10.74 4.67
C ARG A 117 -13.04 9.51 4.60
N VAL A 118 -12.75 8.47 5.36
CA VAL A 118 -13.46 7.20 5.23
C VAL A 118 -14.13 6.80 6.53
N ASP A 119 -13.37 6.74 7.63
CA ASP A 119 -13.92 6.22 8.88
C ASP A 119 -13.43 7.06 10.06
N PRO A 120 -14.22 8.06 10.47
CA PRO A 120 -13.81 8.94 11.58
C PRO A 120 -13.72 8.25 12.94
N ARG A 121 -14.15 6.99 13.04
CA ARG A 121 -14.00 6.22 14.26
C ARG A 121 -12.54 5.77 14.45
N ILE A 122 -11.75 5.74 13.37
CA ILE A 122 -10.34 5.38 13.47
C ILE A 122 -9.60 6.54 14.13
N ARG A 123 -8.89 6.22 15.21
CA ARG A 123 -8.25 7.24 16.04
C ARG A 123 -7.04 7.84 15.34
N LYS A 124 -6.96 9.17 15.35
CA LYS A 124 -5.72 9.86 14.95
C LYS A 124 -4.86 10.08 16.18
N TYR A 125 -3.55 10.04 15.98
CA TYR A 125 -2.61 10.16 17.11
C TYR A 125 -1.39 10.97 16.74
#